data_1edc0c97e38cb0d1658a1df7f846a831
#
_entry.id   1edc0c97e38cb0d1658a1df7f846a831
#
_cell.length_a   1.000
_cell.length_b   1.000
_cell.length_c   1.000
_cell.angle_alpha   90.00
_cell.angle_beta   90.00
_cell.angle_gamma   90.00
#
_symmetry.space_group_name_H-M   'P 1'
#
loop_
_entity.id
_entity.type
_entity.pdbx_description
1 polymer ?
#
loop_
_entity_poly.entity_id
_entity_poly.type
_entity_poly.pdbx_seq_one_letter_code
_entity_poly.pdbx_strand_id
1 'polypeptide(L)'
;MITKEATVIVPTTGNRGALLAYSVGSIQKQTLRNIEIFIIGDGVTDEARETIKKLGKEDSRIRFFDHPKHERRGEPYRHQALQEAKGRIICYLCDRDLMLPNHIETMSELLTDYNFASTTYIDVRADQSLNISQYIGYYGPASETKKGQFKAGISLSNTGHTLELYHHLPFGWRTTPKNYFTDIYMWSQFHSLPECNAYSHTEPTIMYFKRGHFPGASVAEREKDLARWAPEITSERNIELIKAEAFKGLLTERQQLRIYKRNVKKTNILIRGYQVSKVPAKILQMASILLKKL
;
A
#
# COMPACT_ATOMS: atom_id res chain seq x y z
N MET A 1 -6.03 -3.74 26.87
CA MET A 1 -7.42 -3.23 26.88
C MET A 1 -7.57 -2.26 25.70
N ILE A 2 -8.52 -2.50 24.80
CA ILE A 2 -8.80 -1.63 23.64
C ILE A 2 -9.36 -0.30 24.14
N THR A 3 -8.72 0.80 23.81
CA THR A 3 -9.13 2.17 24.22
C THR A 3 -9.11 3.16 23.05
N LYS A 4 -8.67 2.71 21.88
CA LYS A 4 -8.61 3.47 20.63
C LYS A 4 -9.37 2.75 19.54
N GLU A 5 -9.87 3.48 18.56
CA GLU A 5 -10.51 2.86 17.40
C GLU A 5 -9.45 2.26 16.47
N ALA A 6 -8.38 2.98 16.19
CA ALA A 6 -7.32 2.47 15.33
C ALA A 6 -5.91 2.73 15.88
N THR A 7 -5.00 1.80 15.59
CA THR A 7 -3.55 2.01 15.65
C THR A 7 -3.02 2.07 14.23
N VAL A 8 -2.31 3.14 13.87
CA VAL A 8 -1.69 3.31 12.55
C VAL A 8 -0.20 3.07 12.64
N ILE A 9 0.30 2.06 11.94
CA ILE A 9 1.71 1.68 11.89
C ILE A 9 2.40 2.35 10.70
N VAL A 10 3.42 3.15 10.97
CA VAL A 10 4.23 3.87 9.96
C VAL A 10 5.68 3.39 10.04
N PRO A 11 6.08 2.37 9.26
CA PRO A 11 7.48 1.94 9.21
C PRO A 11 8.31 2.94 8.40
N THR A 12 9.48 3.30 8.93
CA THR A 12 10.44 4.20 8.27
C THR A 12 11.88 3.74 8.48
N THR A 13 12.80 4.21 7.66
CA THR A 13 14.22 3.81 7.72
C THR A 13 15.14 4.89 7.12
N GLY A 14 16.38 4.95 7.58
CA GLY A 14 17.38 5.87 7.05
C GLY A 14 16.99 7.34 7.19
N ASN A 15 17.35 8.16 6.20
CA ASN A 15 17.06 9.60 6.20
C ASN A 15 15.73 9.91 5.47
N ARG A 16 14.61 9.47 6.02
CA ARG A 16 13.27 9.71 5.46
C ARG A 16 12.40 10.65 6.30
N GLY A 17 13.01 11.38 7.23
CA GLY A 17 12.30 12.32 8.09
C GLY A 17 11.44 13.32 7.32
N ALA A 18 11.96 13.90 6.24
CA ALA A 18 11.23 14.85 5.40
C ALA A 18 9.92 14.27 4.82
N LEU A 19 9.88 12.98 4.50
CA LEU A 19 8.68 12.32 3.97
C LEU A 19 7.59 12.18 5.04
N LEU A 20 7.99 11.97 6.30
CA LEU A 20 7.07 11.76 7.41
C LEU A 20 6.21 12.98 7.71
N ALA A 21 6.70 14.20 7.45
CA ALA A 21 5.89 15.41 7.60
C ALA A 21 4.60 15.35 6.75
N TYR A 22 4.65 14.72 5.59
CA TYR A 22 3.50 14.56 4.69
C TYR A 22 2.69 13.31 5.00
N SER A 23 3.34 12.14 5.11
CA SER A 23 2.64 10.89 5.36
C SER A 23 1.94 10.89 6.72
N VAL A 24 2.65 11.24 7.81
CA VAL A 24 2.04 11.39 9.14
C VAL A 24 1.03 12.55 9.15
N GLY A 25 1.32 13.66 8.46
CA GLY A 25 0.39 14.76 8.28
C GLY A 25 -0.95 14.36 7.66
N SER A 26 -0.95 13.38 6.75
CA SER A 26 -2.18 12.82 6.18
C SER A 26 -2.97 11.97 7.19
N ILE A 27 -2.27 11.27 8.11
CA ILE A 27 -2.91 10.53 9.22
C ILE A 27 -3.50 11.50 10.25
N GLN A 28 -2.80 12.57 10.55
CA GLN A 28 -3.27 13.61 11.49
C GLN A 28 -4.57 14.28 11.03
N LYS A 29 -4.82 14.31 9.71
CA LYS A 29 -6.01 14.90 9.07
C LYS A 29 -7.17 13.91 8.86
N GLN A 30 -7.08 12.68 9.33
CA GLN A 30 -8.16 11.71 9.19
C GLN A 30 -9.44 12.19 9.88
N THR A 31 -10.61 11.87 9.30
CA THR A 31 -11.93 12.18 9.87
C THR A 31 -12.12 11.50 11.23
N LEU A 32 -11.71 10.24 11.34
CA LEU A 32 -11.73 9.49 12.60
C LEU A 32 -10.53 9.90 13.47
N ARG A 33 -10.80 10.47 14.65
CA ARG A 33 -9.78 11.10 15.53
C ARG A 33 -9.29 10.22 16.67
N ASN A 34 -10.09 9.23 17.10
CA ASN A 34 -9.72 8.35 18.21
C ASN A 34 -8.72 7.28 17.79
N ILE A 35 -7.52 7.73 17.42
CA ILE A 35 -6.43 6.89 16.92
C ILE A 35 -5.14 7.08 17.71
N GLU A 36 -4.21 6.14 17.59
CA GLU A 36 -2.81 6.30 17.94
C GLU A 36 -1.93 6.04 16.70
N ILE A 37 -0.77 6.65 16.65
CA ILE A 37 0.14 6.62 15.50
C ILE A 37 1.49 6.11 15.97
N PHE A 38 1.91 4.95 15.48
CA PHE A 38 3.17 4.33 15.83
C PHE A 38 4.17 4.48 14.69
N ILE A 39 5.20 5.29 14.88
CA ILE A 39 6.31 5.41 13.93
C ILE A 39 7.37 4.40 14.32
N ILE A 40 7.65 3.45 13.42
CA ILE A 40 8.59 2.36 13.65
C ILE A 40 9.88 2.66 12.89
N GLY A 41 10.90 3.13 13.59
CA GLY A 41 12.22 3.41 13.03
C GLY A 41 13.04 2.12 12.89
N ASP A 42 13.57 1.88 11.71
CA ASP A 42 14.49 0.79 11.37
C ASP A 42 15.83 1.39 10.92
N GLY A 43 16.68 1.76 11.87
CA GLY A 43 17.96 2.42 11.62
C GLY A 43 17.78 3.80 10.99
N VAL A 44 16.98 4.66 11.61
CA VAL A 44 16.82 6.05 11.18
C VAL A 44 18.05 6.89 11.49
N THR A 45 18.35 7.88 10.66
CA THR A 45 19.42 8.85 10.91
C THR A 45 19.03 9.81 12.05
N ASP A 46 20.01 10.50 12.62
CA ASP A 46 19.75 11.49 13.68
C ASP A 46 18.85 12.61 13.19
N GLU A 47 19.00 13.06 11.95
CA GLU A 47 18.16 14.06 11.31
C GLU A 47 16.69 13.60 11.22
N ALA A 48 16.47 12.36 10.77
CA ALA A 48 15.11 11.79 10.73
C ALA A 48 14.55 11.61 12.15
N ARG A 49 15.39 11.22 13.12
CA ARG A 49 15.01 11.08 14.54
C ARG A 49 14.53 12.40 15.14
N GLU A 50 15.22 13.51 14.86
CA GLU A 50 14.80 14.83 15.32
C GLU A 50 13.46 15.26 14.69
N THR A 51 13.25 14.97 13.40
CA THR A 51 11.96 15.21 12.75
C THR A 51 10.83 14.42 13.41
N ILE A 52 11.06 13.14 13.73
CA ILE A 52 10.05 12.29 14.40
C ILE A 52 9.75 12.81 15.81
N LYS A 53 10.77 13.21 16.56
CA LYS A 53 10.61 13.79 17.90
C LYS A 53 9.78 15.08 17.84
N LYS A 54 10.01 15.94 16.83
CA LYS A 54 9.20 17.14 16.61
C LYS A 54 7.74 16.81 16.38
N LEU A 55 7.44 15.87 15.47
CA LEU A 55 6.08 15.39 15.22
C LEU A 55 5.40 14.86 16.49
N GLY A 56 6.12 14.10 17.32
CA GLY A 56 5.61 13.60 18.61
C GLY A 56 5.36 14.68 19.66
N LYS A 57 6.07 15.82 19.61
CA LYS A 57 5.80 16.97 20.47
C LYS A 57 4.55 17.74 20.02
N GLU A 58 4.29 17.77 18.73
CA GLU A 58 3.14 18.47 18.12
C GLU A 58 1.84 17.67 18.24
N ASP A 59 1.91 16.31 18.29
CA ASP A 59 0.75 15.44 18.37
C ASP A 59 0.98 14.29 19.36
N SER A 60 0.31 14.34 20.50
CA SER A 60 0.43 13.35 21.59
C SER A 60 -0.06 11.93 21.22
N ARG A 61 -0.72 11.77 20.08
CA ARG A 61 -1.11 10.45 19.54
C ARG A 61 0.06 9.69 18.95
N ILE A 62 1.18 10.38 18.66
CA ILE A 62 2.36 9.81 18.02
C ILE A 62 3.27 9.19 19.08
N ARG A 63 3.64 7.92 18.86
CA ARG A 63 4.70 7.22 19.61
C ARG A 63 5.79 6.79 18.64
N PHE A 64 7.03 7.00 19.05
CA PHE A 64 8.20 6.61 18.29
C PHE A 64 8.86 5.39 18.90
N PHE A 65 9.04 4.35 18.09
CA PHE A 65 9.77 3.12 18.42
C PHE A 65 11.08 3.14 17.64
N ASP A 66 12.18 3.51 18.30
CA ASP A 66 13.50 3.68 17.69
C ASP A 66 14.31 2.38 17.82
N HIS A 67 14.69 1.81 16.69
CA HIS A 67 15.43 0.56 16.64
C HIS A 67 16.67 0.66 15.73
N PRO A 68 17.72 -0.14 16.00
CA PRO A 68 18.84 -0.26 15.09
C PRO A 68 18.40 -0.82 13.73
N LYS A 69 19.24 -0.66 12.69
CA LYS A 69 18.93 -1.18 11.36
C LYS A 69 18.84 -2.70 11.38
N HIS A 70 17.66 -3.19 10.98
CA HIS A 70 17.40 -4.62 10.81
C HIS A 70 17.96 -5.13 9.47
N GLU A 71 18.33 -6.40 9.41
CA GLU A 71 18.85 -7.05 8.20
C GLU A 71 17.87 -7.04 7.00
N ARG A 72 16.57 -6.92 7.28
CA ARG A 72 15.51 -6.81 6.27
C ARG A 72 14.82 -5.44 6.36
N ARG A 73 13.57 -5.38 6.77
CA ARG A 73 12.73 -4.18 6.77
C ARG A 73 12.10 -3.89 8.12
N GLY A 74 12.73 -4.30 9.21
CA GLY A 74 12.26 -4.05 10.56
C GLY A 74 10.92 -4.72 10.90
N GLU A 75 10.62 -5.86 10.28
CA GLU A 75 9.36 -6.55 10.50
C GLU A 75 9.14 -6.95 11.97
N PRO A 76 10.14 -7.51 12.71
CA PRO A 76 9.97 -7.84 14.13
C PRO A 76 9.67 -6.61 15.00
N TYR A 77 10.14 -5.43 14.62
CA TYR A 77 9.87 -4.19 15.36
C TYR A 77 8.40 -3.78 15.28
N ARG A 78 7.75 -4.04 14.13
CA ARG A 78 6.28 -3.88 14.00
C ARG A 78 5.55 -4.84 14.91
N HIS A 79 6.03 -6.08 15.04
CA HIS A 79 5.45 -7.06 15.96
C HIS A 79 5.53 -6.56 17.39
N GLN A 80 6.72 -6.10 17.84
CA GLN A 80 6.91 -5.54 19.18
C GLN A 80 5.96 -4.36 19.44
N ALA A 81 5.86 -3.42 18.51
CA ALA A 81 4.97 -2.27 18.65
C ALA A 81 3.49 -2.68 18.74
N LEU A 82 3.08 -3.69 17.97
CA LEU A 82 1.69 -4.18 17.98
C LEU A 82 1.30 -4.87 19.30
N GLN A 83 2.25 -5.34 20.10
CA GLN A 83 1.95 -5.82 21.46
C GLN A 83 1.50 -4.69 22.41
N GLU A 84 1.82 -3.45 22.08
CA GLU A 84 1.44 -2.26 22.84
C GLU A 84 0.23 -1.52 22.23
N ALA A 85 -0.29 -2.00 21.09
CA ALA A 85 -1.40 -1.37 20.38
C ALA A 85 -2.69 -1.44 21.20
N LYS A 86 -3.46 -0.33 21.15
CA LYS A 86 -4.74 -0.18 21.84
C LYS A 86 -5.91 0.04 20.88
N GLY A 87 -5.63 0.08 19.58
CA GLY A 87 -6.64 0.19 18.54
C GLY A 87 -7.41 -1.10 18.35
N ARG A 88 -8.73 -1.00 18.14
CA ARG A 88 -9.57 -2.12 17.72
C ARG A 88 -9.10 -2.67 16.38
N ILE A 89 -8.75 -1.75 15.49
CA ILE A 89 -8.20 -2.07 14.17
C ILE A 89 -6.75 -1.58 14.03
N ILE A 90 -6.03 -2.24 13.14
CA ILE A 90 -4.67 -1.86 12.74
C ILE A 90 -4.71 -1.43 11.29
N CYS A 91 -4.23 -0.21 11.02
CA CYS A 91 -3.98 0.33 9.69
C CYS A 91 -2.48 0.56 9.49
N TYR A 92 -2.06 0.66 8.25
CA TYR A 92 -0.66 0.86 7.91
C TYR A 92 -0.50 2.00 6.92
N LEU A 93 0.62 2.71 6.98
CA LEU A 93 1.01 3.66 5.94
C LEU A 93 2.53 3.60 5.71
N CYS A 94 2.96 3.39 4.47
CA CYS A 94 4.37 3.61 4.13
C CYS A 94 4.72 5.09 4.23
N ASP A 95 5.95 5.37 4.67
CA ASP A 95 6.48 6.73 4.84
C ASP A 95 6.51 7.59 3.56
N ARG A 96 6.13 7.03 2.42
CA ARG A 96 6.09 7.67 1.10
C ARG A 96 4.70 7.74 0.46
N ASP A 97 3.67 7.32 1.16
CA ASP A 97 2.29 7.31 0.68
C ASP A 97 1.44 8.31 1.47
N LEU A 98 0.25 8.66 0.97
CA LEU A 98 -0.70 9.54 1.65
C LEU A 98 -2.04 8.84 1.83
N MET A 99 -2.65 9.01 3.00
CA MET A 99 -4.03 8.61 3.26
C MET A 99 -4.99 9.72 2.83
N LEU A 100 -6.07 9.39 2.12
CA LEU A 100 -7.20 10.31 1.97
C LEU A 100 -7.91 10.46 3.32
N PRO A 101 -8.60 11.59 3.58
CA PRO A 101 -9.13 11.89 4.92
C PRO A 101 -10.08 10.86 5.53
N ASN A 102 -10.78 10.09 4.70
CA ASN A 102 -11.74 9.06 5.12
C ASN A 102 -11.16 7.65 5.25
N HIS A 103 -9.84 7.45 5.06
CA HIS A 103 -9.28 6.09 4.99
C HIS A 103 -9.51 5.27 6.26
N ILE A 104 -9.21 5.84 7.44
CA ILE A 104 -9.34 5.10 8.71
C ILE A 104 -10.81 4.88 9.08
N GLU A 105 -11.69 5.82 8.77
CA GLU A 105 -13.12 5.68 8.95
C GLU A 105 -13.68 4.55 8.06
N THR A 106 -13.34 4.55 6.77
CA THR A 106 -13.70 3.46 5.84
C THR A 106 -13.19 2.11 6.35
N MET A 107 -11.94 2.04 6.83
CA MET A 107 -11.40 0.79 7.41
C MET A 107 -12.12 0.38 8.67
N SER A 108 -12.51 1.33 9.53
CA SER A 108 -13.27 1.05 10.76
C SER A 108 -14.64 0.45 10.45
N GLU A 109 -15.33 1.00 9.45
CA GLU A 109 -16.63 0.48 8.98
C GLU A 109 -16.49 -0.93 8.40
N LEU A 110 -15.56 -1.14 7.48
CA LEU A 110 -15.31 -2.45 6.86
C LEU A 110 -14.95 -3.52 7.90
N LEU A 111 -14.12 -3.17 8.87
CA LEU A 111 -13.66 -4.09 9.91
C LEU A 111 -14.67 -4.25 11.08
N THR A 112 -15.92 -3.83 10.87
CA THR A 112 -17.07 -4.22 11.70
C THR A 112 -17.61 -5.57 11.25
N ASP A 113 -17.70 -5.79 9.93
CA ASP A 113 -18.25 -7.01 9.34
C ASP A 113 -17.17 -8.03 8.94
N TYR A 114 -15.97 -7.51 8.69
CA TYR A 114 -14.78 -8.29 8.28
C TYR A 114 -13.68 -8.16 9.34
N ASN A 115 -12.69 -9.04 9.30
CA ASN A 115 -11.54 -8.97 10.21
C ASN A 115 -10.20 -8.74 9.51
N PHE A 116 -10.20 -8.77 8.16
CA PHE A 116 -9.12 -8.35 7.29
C PHE A 116 -9.71 -7.59 6.10
N ALA A 117 -9.23 -6.37 5.83
CA ALA A 117 -9.76 -5.56 4.74
C ALA A 117 -8.66 -4.84 3.97
N SER A 118 -8.95 -4.49 2.72
CA SER A 118 -8.15 -3.57 1.93
C SER A 118 -9.04 -2.63 1.14
N THR A 119 -8.53 -1.45 0.81
CA THR A 119 -9.12 -0.56 -0.20
C THR A 119 -8.35 -0.65 -1.50
N THR A 120 -8.80 0.01 -2.55
CA THR A 120 -7.92 0.29 -3.69
C THR A 120 -7.07 1.53 -3.42
N TYR A 121 -6.16 1.83 -4.33
CA TYR A 121 -5.32 3.03 -4.22
C TYR A 121 -5.19 3.73 -5.58
N ILE A 122 -4.93 5.02 -5.53
CA ILE A 122 -4.57 5.84 -6.68
C ILE A 122 -3.05 5.72 -6.86
N ASP A 123 -2.63 5.10 -7.95
CA ASP A 123 -1.21 5.01 -8.34
C ASP A 123 -0.78 6.32 -9.01
N VAL A 124 0.06 7.08 -8.32
CA VAL A 124 0.67 8.31 -8.85
C VAL A 124 1.96 7.95 -9.55
N ARG A 125 1.98 8.02 -10.88
CA ARG A 125 3.12 7.64 -11.70
C ARG A 125 4.22 8.70 -11.74
N ALA A 126 5.40 8.36 -12.25
CA ALA A 126 6.53 9.28 -12.33
C ALA A 126 6.24 10.51 -13.21
N ASP A 127 5.43 10.37 -14.25
CA ASP A 127 4.94 11.46 -15.10
C ASP A 127 3.77 12.24 -14.48
N GLN A 128 3.43 11.94 -13.22
CA GLN A 128 2.32 12.50 -12.46
C GLN A 128 0.92 12.10 -12.96
N SER A 129 0.83 11.21 -13.94
CA SER A 129 -0.46 10.64 -14.33
C SER A 129 -1.03 9.75 -13.22
N LEU A 130 -2.34 9.73 -13.12
CA LEU A 130 -3.08 9.00 -12.09
C LEU A 130 -3.73 7.76 -12.68
N ASN A 131 -3.75 6.68 -11.90
CA ASN A 131 -4.48 5.47 -12.25
C ASN A 131 -5.04 4.81 -10.99
N ILE A 132 -6.11 4.03 -11.11
CA ILE A 132 -6.60 3.21 -10.01
C ILE A 132 -5.97 1.82 -10.12
N SER A 133 -5.51 1.27 -9.00
CA SER A 133 -5.00 -0.09 -8.95
C SER A 133 -6.06 -1.08 -9.47
N GLN A 134 -5.66 -1.94 -10.40
CA GLN A 134 -6.53 -2.98 -10.94
C GLN A 134 -6.59 -4.23 -10.04
N TYR A 135 -5.80 -4.24 -8.98
CA TYR A 135 -5.69 -5.38 -8.09
C TYR A 135 -6.67 -5.23 -6.93
N ILE A 136 -7.73 -6.00 -7.00
CA ILE A 136 -8.64 -6.23 -5.89
C ILE A 136 -8.31 -7.62 -5.36
N GLY A 137 -7.87 -7.71 -4.10
CA GLY A 137 -7.38 -8.95 -3.52
C GLY A 137 -8.47 -9.97 -3.25
N TYR A 138 -9.63 -9.52 -2.78
CA TYR A 138 -10.70 -10.39 -2.28
C TYR A 138 -12.07 -9.89 -2.60
N TYR A 139 -12.94 -10.83 -2.94
CA TYR A 139 -14.39 -10.68 -2.96
C TYR A 139 -14.99 -11.80 -2.11
N GLY A 140 -15.72 -11.42 -1.04
CA GLY A 140 -16.40 -12.37 -0.18
C GLY A 140 -15.51 -13.07 0.86
N PRO A 141 -16.08 -14.00 1.61
CA PRO A 141 -15.38 -14.71 2.68
C PRO A 141 -14.12 -15.43 2.17
N ALA A 142 -13.06 -15.40 2.96
CA ALA A 142 -11.80 -16.09 2.63
C ALA A 142 -11.98 -17.60 2.40
N SER A 143 -13.06 -18.18 2.95
CA SER A 143 -13.43 -19.59 2.72
C SER A 143 -13.77 -19.89 1.25
N GLU A 144 -14.18 -18.92 0.45
CA GLU A 144 -14.48 -19.07 -0.97
C GLU A 144 -13.26 -18.82 -1.87
N THR A 145 -12.23 -18.17 -1.36
CA THR A 145 -10.95 -18.03 -2.09
C THR A 145 -10.21 -19.38 -1.98
N LYS A 146 -9.98 -20.02 -3.12
CA LYS A 146 -9.21 -21.28 -3.15
C LYS A 146 -7.89 -21.05 -2.44
N LYS A 147 -7.58 -21.83 -1.39
CA LYS A 147 -6.30 -21.81 -0.67
C LYS A 147 -5.15 -21.75 -1.68
N GLY A 148 -4.29 -20.73 -1.56
CA GLY A 148 -3.13 -20.55 -2.44
C GLY A 148 -3.33 -19.58 -3.62
N GLN A 149 -4.50 -18.97 -3.82
CA GLN A 149 -4.75 -17.97 -4.87
C GLN A 149 -4.64 -16.53 -4.39
N PHE A 150 -3.84 -16.27 -3.36
CA PHE A 150 -3.50 -14.90 -3.01
C PHE A 150 -2.74 -14.24 -4.16
N LYS A 151 -3.44 -13.43 -4.95
CA LYS A 151 -2.81 -12.63 -6.01
C LYS A 151 -2.34 -11.33 -5.39
N ALA A 152 -1.02 -11.09 -5.45
CA ALA A 152 -0.39 -9.84 -5.07
C ALA A 152 -1.12 -8.63 -5.65
N GLY A 153 -1.36 -7.61 -4.85
CA GLY A 153 -2.05 -6.38 -5.23
C GLY A 153 -2.46 -5.56 -4.02
N ILE A 154 -2.44 -6.18 -2.85
CA ILE A 154 -2.68 -5.50 -1.59
C ILE A 154 -1.33 -5.04 -1.05
N SER A 155 -1.11 -3.72 -1.04
CA SER A 155 0.09 -3.11 -0.45
C SER A 155 -0.08 -2.90 1.05
N LEU A 156 1.01 -2.56 1.73
CA LEU A 156 0.96 -2.24 3.16
C LEU A 156 -0.03 -1.10 3.42
N SER A 157 0.05 0.00 2.66
CA SER A 157 -0.67 1.25 2.95
C SER A 157 -2.19 1.16 2.80
N ASN A 158 -2.70 0.23 2.00
CA ASN A 158 -4.14 0.10 1.78
C ASN A 158 -4.79 -1.11 2.50
N THR A 159 -4.09 -1.67 3.49
CA THR A 159 -4.53 -2.83 4.26
C THR A 159 -4.83 -2.47 5.71
N GLY A 160 -5.85 -3.10 6.26
CA GLY A 160 -6.17 -3.10 7.69
C GLY A 160 -6.68 -4.46 8.15
N HIS A 161 -6.62 -4.67 9.46
CA HIS A 161 -7.17 -5.87 10.10
C HIS A 161 -7.55 -5.57 11.54
N THR A 162 -8.36 -6.43 12.17
CA THR A 162 -8.62 -6.32 13.60
C THR A 162 -7.38 -6.71 14.40
N LEU A 163 -7.16 -6.06 15.54
CA LEU A 163 -6.10 -6.45 16.46
C LEU A 163 -6.32 -7.86 17.00
N GLU A 164 -7.57 -8.25 17.22
CA GLU A 164 -7.95 -9.59 17.65
C GLU A 164 -7.44 -10.66 16.67
N LEU A 165 -7.75 -10.52 15.38
CA LEU A 165 -7.26 -11.49 14.37
C LEU A 165 -5.72 -11.54 14.30
N TYR A 166 -5.05 -10.42 14.54
CA TYR A 166 -3.58 -10.40 14.58
C TYR A 166 -3.02 -11.26 15.71
N HIS A 167 -3.68 -11.29 16.86
CA HIS A 167 -3.26 -12.11 18.01
C HIS A 167 -3.45 -13.62 17.79
N HIS A 168 -4.28 -14.02 16.82
CA HIS A 168 -4.43 -15.42 16.42
C HIS A 168 -3.36 -15.90 15.43
N LEU A 169 -2.54 -14.99 14.91
CA LEU A 169 -1.48 -15.37 13.97
C LEU A 169 -0.39 -16.21 14.65
N PRO A 170 0.11 -17.24 13.98
CA PRO A 170 1.14 -18.12 14.57
C PRO A 170 2.45 -17.39 14.88
N PHE A 171 2.76 -16.33 14.14
CA PHE A 171 4.02 -15.61 14.27
C PHE A 171 3.90 -14.08 14.23
N GLY A 172 2.86 -13.53 13.59
CA GLY A 172 2.76 -12.09 13.32
C GLY A 172 3.87 -11.57 12.39
N TRP A 173 4.24 -10.31 12.55
CA TRP A 173 5.36 -9.71 11.81
C TRP A 173 6.68 -10.31 12.26
N ARG A 174 7.39 -10.96 11.35
CA ARG A 174 8.73 -11.52 11.57
C ARG A 174 9.62 -11.30 10.36
N THR A 175 10.92 -11.51 10.51
CA THR A 175 11.89 -11.41 9.42
C THR A 175 11.43 -12.21 8.20
N THR A 176 11.17 -11.49 7.11
CA THR A 176 10.69 -12.09 5.86
C THR A 176 11.83 -12.83 5.15
N PRO A 177 11.64 -14.09 4.73
CA PRO A 177 12.64 -14.79 3.95
C PRO A 177 13.03 -14.03 2.66
N LYS A 178 14.30 -14.17 2.22
CA LYS A 178 14.88 -13.35 1.13
C LYS A 178 14.07 -13.37 -0.17
N ASN A 179 13.42 -14.49 -0.50
CA ASN A 179 12.70 -14.68 -1.76
C ASN A 179 11.21 -14.27 -1.69
N TYR A 180 10.77 -13.69 -0.58
CA TYR A 180 9.38 -13.27 -0.41
C TYR A 180 9.26 -11.75 -0.31
N PHE A 181 8.16 -11.21 -0.83
CA PHE A 181 7.74 -9.84 -0.53
C PHE A 181 7.19 -9.79 0.89
N THR A 182 7.59 -8.77 1.63
CA THR A 182 7.26 -8.60 3.05
C THR A 182 5.76 -8.62 3.31
N ASP A 183 5.01 -7.87 2.52
CA ASP A 183 3.57 -7.73 2.68
C ASP A 183 2.85 -9.05 2.35
N ILE A 184 3.22 -9.71 1.24
CA ILE A 184 2.63 -10.98 0.82
C ILE A 184 2.91 -12.07 1.86
N TYR A 185 4.14 -12.11 2.41
CA TYR A 185 4.51 -13.07 3.43
C TYR A 185 3.68 -12.87 4.71
N MET A 186 3.45 -11.62 5.09
CA MET A 186 2.61 -11.30 6.25
C MET A 186 1.14 -11.65 6.00
N TRP A 187 0.59 -11.21 4.86
CA TRP A 187 -0.83 -11.44 4.56
C TRP A 187 -1.16 -12.92 4.40
N SER A 188 -0.20 -13.73 3.94
CA SER A 188 -0.41 -15.18 3.84
C SER A 188 -0.71 -15.86 5.18
N GLN A 189 -0.25 -15.30 6.31
CA GLN A 189 -0.56 -15.83 7.63
C GLN A 189 -2.05 -15.61 7.97
N PHE A 190 -2.60 -14.40 7.70
CA PHE A 190 -4.02 -14.13 7.88
C PHE A 190 -4.88 -15.10 7.07
N HIS A 191 -4.49 -15.32 5.79
CA HIS A 191 -5.23 -16.23 4.92
C HIS A 191 -5.15 -17.70 5.30
N SER A 192 -4.18 -18.08 6.12
CA SER A 192 -4.08 -19.45 6.64
C SER A 192 -5.04 -19.71 7.81
N LEU A 193 -5.60 -18.65 8.41
CA LEU A 193 -6.54 -18.77 9.51
C LEU A 193 -7.95 -19.10 8.99
N PRO A 194 -8.60 -20.13 9.52
CA PRO A 194 -9.98 -20.48 9.14
C PRO A 194 -11.00 -19.36 9.39
N GLU A 195 -10.78 -18.58 10.45
CA GLU A 195 -11.64 -17.45 10.85
C GLU A 195 -11.37 -16.15 10.09
N CYS A 196 -10.37 -16.12 9.19
CA CYS A 196 -10.09 -14.93 8.39
C CYS A 196 -11.23 -14.67 7.40
N ASN A 197 -11.99 -13.61 7.66
CA ASN A 197 -13.04 -13.09 6.79
C ASN A 197 -12.53 -11.81 6.12
N ALA A 198 -12.08 -11.93 4.86
CA ALA A 198 -11.37 -10.87 4.13
C ALA A 198 -12.24 -10.20 3.08
N TYR A 199 -12.10 -8.87 2.95
CA TYR A 199 -12.79 -8.08 1.94
C TYR A 199 -11.87 -7.03 1.30
N SER A 200 -12.06 -6.78 0.00
CA SER A 200 -11.38 -5.70 -0.73
C SER A 200 -12.39 -4.70 -1.26
N HIS A 201 -12.37 -3.51 -0.69
CA HIS A 201 -13.22 -2.41 -1.10
C HIS A 201 -12.70 -1.75 -2.38
N THR A 202 -13.62 -1.34 -3.24
CA THR A 202 -13.27 -0.80 -4.57
C THR A 202 -12.95 0.68 -4.57
N GLU A 203 -13.31 1.41 -3.51
CA GLU A 203 -13.01 2.82 -3.40
C GLU A 203 -11.54 3.06 -3.09
N PRO A 204 -10.85 3.96 -3.81
CA PRO A 204 -9.49 4.33 -3.48
C PRO A 204 -9.45 5.31 -2.32
N THR A 205 -8.69 4.97 -1.28
CA THR A 205 -8.51 5.81 -0.09
C THR A 205 -7.04 6.10 0.22
N ILE A 206 -6.13 5.65 -0.64
CA ILE A 206 -4.68 5.88 -0.54
C ILE A 206 -4.16 6.47 -1.84
N MET A 207 -3.27 7.45 -1.77
CA MET A 207 -2.38 7.82 -2.86
C MET A 207 -1.05 7.10 -2.70
N TYR A 208 -0.67 6.34 -3.71
CA TYR A 208 0.44 5.41 -3.69
C TYR A 208 1.56 5.88 -4.62
N PHE A 209 2.77 6.06 -4.08
CA PHE A 209 3.90 6.67 -4.79
C PHE A 209 5.06 5.69 -4.99
N LYS A 210 4.78 4.51 -5.54
CA LYS A 210 5.84 3.54 -5.82
C LYS A 210 6.64 3.95 -7.07
N ARG A 211 7.86 4.40 -6.86
CA ARG A 211 8.80 4.82 -7.91
C ARG A 211 9.87 3.75 -8.19
N GLY A 212 9.44 2.60 -8.73
CA GLY A 212 10.33 1.48 -9.00
C GLY A 212 10.81 0.73 -7.76
N HIS A 213 11.54 -0.37 -7.95
CA HIS A 213 12.01 -1.20 -6.84
C HIS A 213 13.44 -0.86 -6.41
N PHE A 214 14.36 -0.69 -7.36
CA PHE A 214 15.75 -0.35 -7.09
C PHE A 214 16.46 0.06 -8.41
N PRO A 215 17.21 1.15 -8.42
CA PRO A 215 17.49 2.04 -7.29
C PRO A 215 16.31 2.84 -6.76
N GLY A 216 15.20 2.98 -7.48
CA GLY A 216 14.02 3.75 -7.10
C GLY A 216 14.30 5.27 -7.06
N ALA A 217 13.26 6.06 -6.75
CA ALA A 217 13.40 7.50 -6.58
C ALA A 217 14.18 7.85 -5.31
N SER A 218 14.97 8.92 -5.36
CA SER A 218 15.65 9.51 -4.21
C SER A 218 14.64 10.05 -3.18
N VAL A 219 15.10 10.33 -1.95
CA VAL A 219 14.27 10.95 -0.90
C VAL A 219 13.76 12.31 -1.37
N ALA A 220 14.60 13.13 -2.00
CA ALA A 220 14.23 14.45 -2.51
C ALA A 220 13.16 14.40 -3.62
N GLU A 221 13.23 13.42 -4.52
CA GLU A 221 12.20 13.23 -5.55
C GLU A 221 10.87 12.80 -4.94
N ARG A 222 10.90 11.91 -3.93
CA ARG A 222 9.69 11.50 -3.20
C ARG A 222 9.10 12.64 -2.41
N GLU A 223 9.92 13.47 -1.78
CA GLU A 223 9.47 14.65 -1.05
C GLU A 223 8.74 15.63 -1.99
N LYS A 224 9.27 15.89 -3.18
CA LYS A 224 8.60 16.72 -4.20
C LYS A 224 7.22 16.16 -4.57
N ASP A 225 7.11 14.85 -4.76
CA ASP A 225 5.83 14.20 -5.03
C ASP A 225 4.84 14.44 -3.88
N LEU A 226 5.26 14.16 -2.65
CA LEU A 226 4.39 14.32 -1.47
C LEU A 226 4.01 15.79 -1.23
N ALA A 227 4.97 16.72 -1.36
CA ALA A 227 4.73 18.17 -1.22
C ALA A 227 3.72 18.67 -2.25
N ARG A 228 3.72 18.13 -3.46
CA ARG A 228 2.73 18.46 -4.49
C ARG A 228 1.33 17.97 -4.13
N TRP A 229 1.20 16.70 -3.69
CA TRP A 229 -0.09 16.06 -3.56
C TRP A 229 -0.75 16.19 -2.17
N ALA A 230 0.04 16.40 -1.10
CA ALA A 230 -0.50 16.52 0.25
C ALA A 230 -1.47 17.70 0.45
N PRO A 231 -1.28 18.90 -0.17
CA PRO A 231 -2.27 19.96 -0.14
C PRO A 231 -3.55 19.61 -0.90
N GLU A 232 -3.44 18.90 -2.04
CA GLU A 232 -4.56 18.56 -2.91
C GLU A 232 -5.59 17.65 -2.24
N ILE A 233 -5.15 16.75 -1.36
CA ILE A 233 -6.04 15.84 -0.62
C ILE A 233 -6.70 16.46 0.61
N THR A 234 -6.56 17.76 0.83
CA THR A 234 -7.24 18.45 1.95
C THR A 234 -8.61 19.01 1.56
N SER A 235 -8.90 19.09 0.28
CA SER A 235 -10.17 19.57 -0.27
C SER A 235 -10.98 18.41 -0.83
N GLU A 236 -12.22 18.27 -0.37
CA GLU A 236 -13.16 17.24 -0.86
C GLU A 236 -13.34 17.35 -2.39
N ARG A 237 -13.52 18.58 -2.91
CA ARG A 237 -13.62 18.82 -4.36
C ARG A 237 -12.39 18.31 -5.11
N ASN A 238 -11.18 18.56 -4.59
CA ASN A 238 -9.95 18.11 -5.25
C ASN A 238 -9.84 16.58 -5.20
N ILE A 239 -10.23 15.96 -4.10
CA ILE A 239 -10.25 14.50 -3.96
C ILE A 239 -11.15 13.87 -5.03
N GLU A 240 -12.34 14.41 -5.26
CA GLU A 240 -13.24 13.93 -6.29
C GLU A 240 -12.65 14.09 -7.71
N LEU A 241 -11.99 15.21 -7.99
CA LEU A 241 -11.29 15.42 -9.26
C LEU A 241 -10.12 14.43 -9.45
N ILE A 242 -9.35 14.18 -8.39
CA ILE A 242 -8.27 13.21 -8.38
C ILE A 242 -8.80 11.80 -8.66
N LYS A 243 -9.88 11.39 -7.99
CA LYS A 243 -10.53 10.09 -8.21
C LYS A 243 -11.05 9.96 -9.65
N ALA A 244 -11.70 11.00 -10.17
CA ALA A 244 -12.21 11.03 -11.54
C ALA A 244 -11.08 10.89 -12.58
N GLU A 245 -9.97 11.62 -12.41
CA GLU A 245 -8.81 11.53 -13.32
C GLU A 245 -8.13 10.16 -13.22
N ALA A 246 -8.02 9.59 -12.01
CA ALA A 246 -7.47 8.24 -11.81
C ALA A 246 -8.36 7.17 -12.47
N PHE A 247 -9.68 7.31 -12.39
CA PHE A 247 -10.63 6.43 -13.09
C PHE A 247 -10.50 6.53 -14.61
N LYS A 248 -10.35 7.73 -15.15
CA LYS A 248 -10.08 7.96 -16.58
C LYS A 248 -8.78 7.29 -17.02
N GLY A 249 -7.72 7.37 -16.18
CA GLY A 249 -6.46 6.67 -16.39
C GLY A 249 -6.66 5.16 -16.50
N LEU A 250 -7.43 4.55 -15.60
CA LEU A 250 -7.79 3.14 -15.62
C LEU A 250 -8.52 2.74 -16.91
N LEU A 251 -9.50 3.52 -17.34
CA LEU A 251 -10.25 3.26 -18.57
C LEU A 251 -9.36 3.33 -19.81
N THR A 252 -8.46 4.33 -19.85
CA THR A 252 -7.50 4.51 -20.94
C THR A 252 -6.56 3.32 -21.04
N GLU A 253 -5.99 2.87 -19.93
CA GLU A 253 -5.10 1.70 -19.88
C GLU A 253 -5.83 0.42 -20.32
N ARG A 254 -7.06 0.20 -19.85
CA ARG A 254 -7.87 -0.95 -20.28
C ARG A 254 -8.18 -0.93 -21.78
N GLN A 255 -8.44 0.24 -22.35
CA GLN A 255 -8.65 0.38 -23.78
C GLN A 255 -7.37 0.07 -24.58
N GLN A 256 -6.23 0.60 -24.16
CA GLN A 256 -4.94 0.30 -24.78
C GLN A 256 -4.62 -1.20 -24.73
N LEU A 257 -4.86 -1.86 -23.60
CA LEU A 257 -4.69 -3.31 -23.47
C LEU A 257 -5.61 -4.11 -24.39
N ARG A 258 -6.86 -3.66 -24.62
CA ARG A 258 -7.78 -4.27 -25.59
C ARG A 258 -7.28 -4.14 -27.03
N ILE A 259 -6.80 -2.95 -27.40
CA ILE A 259 -6.22 -2.69 -28.73
C ILE A 259 -4.99 -3.57 -28.93
N TYR A 260 -4.09 -3.60 -27.94
CA TYR A 260 -2.90 -4.44 -27.96
C TYR A 260 -3.23 -5.93 -28.14
N LYS A 261 -4.14 -6.48 -27.32
CA LYS A 261 -4.58 -7.88 -27.42
C LYS A 261 -5.22 -8.19 -28.79
N ARG A 262 -5.94 -7.25 -29.36
CA ARG A 262 -6.54 -7.37 -30.71
C ARG A 262 -5.47 -7.43 -31.80
N ASN A 263 -4.46 -6.57 -31.70
CA ASN A 263 -3.35 -6.52 -32.65
C ASN A 263 -2.46 -7.76 -32.56
N VAL A 264 -2.15 -8.21 -31.33
CA VAL A 264 -1.40 -9.45 -31.10
C VAL A 264 -2.13 -10.67 -31.67
N LYS A 265 -3.45 -10.77 -31.50
CA LYS A 265 -4.24 -11.85 -32.13
C LYS A 265 -4.22 -11.81 -33.65
N LYS A 266 -4.17 -10.61 -34.24
CA LYS A 266 -4.07 -10.45 -35.72
C LYS A 266 -2.68 -10.78 -36.23
N THR A 267 -1.61 -10.46 -35.49
CA THR A 267 -0.23 -10.77 -35.89
C THR A 267 0.13 -12.25 -35.74
N ASN A 268 -0.60 -13.01 -34.92
CA ASN A 268 -0.46 -14.45 -34.79
C ASN A 268 -0.95 -15.26 -36.00
N ILE A 269 -1.39 -14.59 -37.04
CA ILE A 269 -2.04 -15.30 -38.15
C ILE A 269 -1.09 -15.70 -39.26
N LEU A 270 0.06 -15.08 -39.53
CA LEU A 270 0.90 -15.50 -40.64
C LEU A 270 2.34 -14.96 -40.57
N ILE A 271 3.27 -15.73 -40.01
CA ILE A 271 4.66 -15.68 -40.46
C ILE A 271 4.92 -16.95 -41.29
N ARG A 272 4.98 -16.80 -42.63
CA ARG A 272 5.27 -17.86 -43.62
C ARG A 272 4.34 -19.07 -43.60
N GLY A 273 3.03 -18.89 -43.42
CA GLY A 273 2.08 -19.99 -43.48
C GLY A 273 2.08 -20.96 -42.28
N TYR A 274 2.87 -20.67 -41.26
CA TYR A 274 2.89 -21.46 -40.02
C TYR A 274 2.15 -20.72 -38.92
N GLN A 275 1.21 -21.39 -38.30
CA GLN A 275 0.51 -20.91 -37.12
C GLN A 275 1.43 -20.98 -35.90
N VAL A 276 2.07 -19.85 -35.55
CA VAL A 276 2.88 -19.73 -34.31
C VAL A 276 1.92 -19.46 -33.16
N SER A 277 1.40 -20.52 -32.57
CA SER A 277 0.34 -20.45 -31.57
C SER A 277 0.78 -20.09 -30.14
N LYS A 278 2.07 -19.84 -29.86
CA LYS A 278 2.54 -19.46 -28.52
C LYS A 278 3.86 -18.66 -28.59
N VAL A 279 3.78 -17.35 -28.78
CA VAL A 279 4.88 -16.47 -28.37
C VAL A 279 4.69 -16.17 -26.89
N PRO A 280 5.65 -16.51 -26.00
CA PRO A 280 5.54 -16.19 -24.58
C PRO A 280 5.32 -14.68 -24.37
N ALA A 281 4.38 -14.31 -23.50
CA ALA A 281 4.03 -12.91 -23.21
C ALA A 281 5.25 -12.03 -22.85
N LYS A 282 6.31 -12.63 -22.28
CA LYS A 282 7.59 -11.97 -22.00
C LYS A 282 8.33 -11.45 -23.25
N ILE A 283 8.28 -12.18 -24.35
CA ILE A 283 8.95 -11.76 -25.61
C ILE A 283 8.21 -10.58 -26.23
N LEU A 284 6.89 -10.57 -26.14
CA LEU A 284 6.04 -9.47 -26.61
C LEU A 284 6.23 -8.20 -25.76
N GLN A 285 6.45 -8.35 -24.46
CA GLN A 285 6.75 -7.25 -23.55
C GLN A 285 8.13 -6.64 -23.83
N MET A 286 9.14 -7.46 -24.14
CA MET A 286 10.48 -6.98 -24.55
C MET A 286 10.44 -6.27 -25.90
N ALA A 287 9.68 -6.76 -26.87
CA ALA A 287 9.49 -6.10 -28.16
C ALA A 287 8.81 -4.73 -28.04
N SER A 288 7.85 -4.58 -27.12
CA SER A 288 7.19 -3.28 -26.88
C SER A 288 8.10 -2.26 -26.21
N ILE A 289 9.06 -2.70 -25.40
CA ILE A 289 10.07 -1.83 -24.76
C ILE A 289 11.12 -1.38 -25.79
N LEU A 290 11.50 -2.24 -26.74
CA LEU A 290 12.41 -1.91 -27.82
C LEU A 290 11.81 -0.94 -28.85
N LEU A 291 10.53 -1.09 -29.19
CA LEU A 291 9.79 -0.20 -30.10
C LEU A 291 9.51 1.21 -29.51
N LYS A 292 9.60 1.37 -28.20
CA LYS A 292 9.50 2.69 -27.55
C LYS A 292 10.86 3.44 -27.48
N LYS A 293 11.95 2.81 -27.92
CA LYS A 293 13.29 3.40 -27.95
C LYS A 293 13.79 3.70 -29.38
N LEU A 294 12.98 3.40 -30.38
CA LEU A 294 13.09 3.84 -31.78
C LEU A 294 12.07 4.95 -32.07
#